data_339e4746226450a60e0f92f4415343ce
#
_entry.id   339e4746226450a60e0f92f4415343ce
#
_cell.length_a   1.000
_cell.length_b   1.000
_cell.length_c   1.000
_cell.angle_alpha   90.00
_cell.angle_beta   90.00
_cell.angle_gamma   90.00
#
_symmetry.space_group_name_H-M   'P 1'
#
loop_
_entity.id
_entity.type
_entity.pdbx_description
1 polymer ?
#
loop_
_entity_poly.entity_id
_entity_poly.type
_entity_poly.pdbx_seq_one_letter_code
_entity_poly.pdbx_strand_id
1 'polypeptide(L)'
;MSEIDRALEASSLRNPRARAFVQEWAEHVGADRLEVISASDDARLTREALAAGEVVPVSGGRIYARSHPKDTARTEERTFVATADPADQGAYNNWRLSSEIKPRVMELMRNAAAGKTIYAIPYLMAPPGSPLDSWAAGLELTDSRVVALHMIRMTRVGPAYLDNLVDPDSFVRGVHVTGDLDNLGQGTPEDMRHFITVADERLILHFGSSYGGNALLAKIAHGLRQGSYDGWKSGRFLAEQFMLISIHDRETGQTRHICGGFPSASGKTNLAMMEPPAGLDDRYEVHFFGDDVIWLYVDEVSGRLMAFNAEAGVFGVARNSNPTTNPNAIEAISEGSAALFTNVAYNEITHDVWWEGLTPEPPVDLKGWRDWRGALIAERHAGEQRSDAAGVEWAHPNSRFTTALSNVPNISPDVELARGVPIDAIIFGGRVRDRELLIRAMRNLADGVYDGLTLGAEATAAAEGKEGLLRYDPMSLRPFMSFGEGDYAQHWLNVLGPLANPPVFAHVNWFRQRGGRYLWPGYGENLRPLLWLLDFAAGRVTGHETPVGTVPLAEELDLRGLTLAPEDLDELLSVDAARWRCEMEGRTAHLAQFERLPHEITAAHERAVRGFEG
;
A
#
# COMPACT_ATOMS: atom_id res chain seq x y z
N MET A 1 -9.31 37.16 20.22
CA MET A 1 -8.44 36.06 19.75
C MET A 1 -9.08 34.77 20.23
N SER A 2 -9.47 33.90 19.33
CA SER A 2 -10.11 32.61 19.64
C SER A 2 -9.12 31.69 20.40
N GLU A 3 -9.58 30.54 20.89
CA GLU A 3 -8.69 29.53 21.47
C GLU A 3 -7.78 28.93 20.37
N ILE A 4 -8.32 28.72 19.18
CA ILE A 4 -7.57 28.30 17.98
C ILE A 4 -6.44 29.26 17.66
N ASP A 5 -6.71 30.59 17.64
CA ASP A 5 -5.67 31.59 17.37
C ASP A 5 -4.53 31.53 18.40
N ARG A 6 -4.88 31.42 19.68
CA ARG A 6 -3.89 31.30 20.76
C ARG A 6 -3.04 30.05 20.63
N ALA A 7 -3.67 28.91 20.29
CA ALA A 7 -2.97 27.64 20.07
C ALA A 7 -1.98 27.74 18.89
N LEU A 8 -2.41 28.36 17.79
CA LEU A 8 -1.53 28.60 16.63
C LEU A 8 -0.36 29.53 16.97
N GLU A 9 -0.59 30.63 17.72
CA GLU A 9 0.49 31.53 18.15
C GLU A 9 1.51 30.83 19.05
N ALA A 10 1.05 29.94 19.94
CA ALA A 10 1.90 29.16 20.83
C ALA A 10 2.62 28.00 20.13
N SER A 11 2.11 27.54 18.97
CA SER A 11 2.66 26.41 18.24
C SER A 11 3.99 26.74 17.55
N SER A 12 4.69 25.69 17.07
CA SER A 12 5.89 25.81 16.25
C SER A 12 5.61 25.97 14.76
N LEU A 13 4.37 25.82 14.28
CA LEU A 13 4.00 25.98 12.87
C LEU A 13 4.07 27.44 12.45
N ARG A 14 4.95 27.77 11.48
CA ARG A 14 5.20 29.14 11.00
C ARG A 14 4.66 29.39 9.59
N ASN A 15 4.51 28.36 8.76
CA ASN A 15 4.01 28.49 7.40
C ASN A 15 2.66 29.25 7.38
N PRO A 16 2.56 30.44 6.74
CA PRO A 16 1.36 31.28 6.81
C PRO A 16 0.15 30.65 6.11
N ARG A 17 0.37 29.85 5.05
CA ARG A 17 -0.69 29.16 4.32
C ARG A 17 -1.25 28.00 5.12
N ALA A 18 -0.38 27.24 5.77
CA ALA A 18 -0.79 26.17 6.67
C ALA A 18 -1.60 26.71 7.86
N ARG A 19 -1.16 27.82 8.48
CA ARG A 19 -1.90 28.47 9.56
C ARG A 19 -3.29 28.97 9.13
N ALA A 20 -3.37 29.61 7.95
CA ALA A 20 -4.63 30.05 7.38
C ALA A 20 -5.59 28.87 7.13
N PHE A 21 -5.09 27.78 6.58
CA PHE A 21 -5.87 26.55 6.36
C PHE A 21 -6.38 25.95 7.68
N VAL A 22 -5.55 25.88 8.72
CA VAL A 22 -5.96 25.41 10.05
C VAL A 22 -7.08 26.28 10.62
N GLN A 23 -6.96 27.62 10.55
CA GLN A 23 -7.99 28.54 11.05
C GLN A 23 -9.32 28.36 10.33
N GLU A 24 -9.30 28.37 8.99
CA GLU A 24 -10.49 28.21 8.14
C GLU A 24 -11.23 26.89 8.46
N TRP A 25 -10.49 25.79 8.50
CA TRP A 25 -11.12 24.49 8.68
C TRP A 25 -11.49 24.18 10.13
N ALA A 26 -10.72 24.62 11.12
CA ALA A 26 -11.13 24.51 12.52
C ALA A 26 -12.44 25.25 12.79
N GLU A 27 -12.64 26.44 12.18
CA GLU A 27 -13.90 27.17 12.23
C GLU A 27 -15.02 26.42 11.50
N HIS A 28 -14.74 25.89 10.28
CA HIS A 28 -15.74 25.18 9.48
C HIS A 28 -16.27 23.93 10.17
N VAL A 29 -15.37 23.11 10.74
CA VAL A 29 -15.76 21.90 11.48
C VAL A 29 -16.23 22.18 12.92
N GLY A 30 -16.14 23.44 13.38
CA GLY A 30 -16.62 23.88 14.68
C GLY A 30 -15.77 23.37 15.86
N ALA A 31 -14.46 23.18 15.67
CA ALA A 31 -13.57 22.68 16.71
C ALA A 31 -13.37 23.71 17.83
N ASP A 32 -13.38 23.25 19.09
CA ASP A 32 -13.16 24.11 20.25
C ASP A 32 -11.67 24.29 20.56
N ARG A 33 -10.85 23.29 20.29
CA ARG A 33 -9.42 23.24 20.64
C ARG A 33 -8.57 22.81 19.44
N LEU A 34 -7.32 23.21 19.45
CA LEU A 34 -6.31 22.86 18.46
C LEU A 34 -5.03 22.41 19.12
N GLU A 35 -4.43 21.35 18.58
CA GLU A 35 -3.05 20.95 18.88
C GLU A 35 -2.29 20.75 17.57
N VAL A 36 -1.10 21.39 17.45
CA VAL A 36 -0.16 21.14 16.36
C VAL A 36 0.80 20.04 16.80
N ILE A 37 0.84 18.96 16.03
CA ILE A 37 1.51 17.70 16.41
C ILE A 37 2.90 17.62 15.79
N SER A 38 3.81 17.05 16.56
CA SER A 38 5.15 16.63 16.14
C SER A 38 5.42 15.16 16.50
N ALA A 39 6.46 14.57 15.95
CA ALA A 39 6.83 13.19 16.25
C ALA A 39 7.12 12.97 17.75
N SER A 40 7.58 14.01 18.48
CA SER A 40 7.86 13.93 19.93
C SER A 40 6.60 13.82 20.79
N ASP A 41 5.41 14.02 20.24
CA ASP A 41 4.14 13.94 20.97
C ASP A 41 3.63 12.52 21.18
N ASP A 42 4.23 11.51 20.55
CA ASP A 42 3.76 10.12 20.59
C ASP A 42 3.49 9.59 22.01
N ALA A 43 4.48 9.71 22.90
CA ALA A 43 4.35 9.21 24.28
C ALA A 43 3.27 9.97 25.08
N ARG A 44 3.09 11.27 24.83
CA ARG A 44 2.04 12.08 25.48
C ARG A 44 0.67 11.66 24.96
N LEU A 45 0.47 11.66 23.65
CA LEU A 45 -0.80 11.28 23.02
C LEU A 45 -1.20 9.84 23.35
N THR A 46 -0.23 8.92 23.43
CA THR A 46 -0.48 7.52 23.85
C THR A 46 -1.04 7.47 25.28
N ARG A 47 -0.41 8.20 26.25
CA ARG A 47 -0.93 8.25 27.63
C ARG A 47 -2.33 8.86 27.72
N GLU A 48 -2.58 9.93 26.95
CA GLU A 48 -3.89 10.59 26.92
C GLU A 48 -4.96 9.69 26.29
N ALA A 49 -4.64 8.98 25.19
CA ALA A 49 -5.53 8.03 24.54
C ALA A 49 -5.89 6.84 25.45
N LEU A 50 -4.90 6.32 26.20
CA LEU A 50 -5.11 5.27 27.22
C LEU A 50 -6.02 5.78 28.35
N ALA A 51 -5.78 7.00 28.86
CA ALA A 51 -6.57 7.58 29.93
C ALA A 51 -8.01 7.88 29.48
N ALA A 52 -8.23 8.22 28.22
CA ALA A 52 -9.53 8.46 27.61
C ALA A 52 -10.25 7.16 27.18
N GLY A 53 -9.58 6.01 27.21
CA GLY A 53 -10.13 4.74 26.74
C GLY A 53 -10.27 4.64 25.22
N GLU A 54 -9.61 5.51 24.46
CA GLU A 54 -9.57 5.49 22.99
C GLU A 54 -8.72 4.33 22.45
N VAL A 55 -7.72 3.94 23.22
CA VAL A 55 -6.91 2.73 23.02
C VAL A 55 -6.77 1.97 24.34
N VAL A 56 -6.44 0.68 24.25
CA VAL A 56 -6.13 -0.13 25.42
C VAL A 56 -4.68 -0.61 25.38
N PRO A 57 -4.03 -0.86 26.55
CA PRO A 57 -2.65 -1.29 26.58
C PRO A 57 -2.50 -2.72 26.06
N VAL A 58 -1.42 -2.97 25.32
CA VAL A 58 -0.93 -4.30 24.94
C VAL A 58 0.42 -4.50 25.61
N SER A 59 0.72 -5.74 26.02
CA SER A 59 1.98 -6.10 26.67
C SER A 59 3.20 -5.57 25.88
N GLY A 60 4.28 -5.19 26.58
CA GLY A 60 5.50 -4.66 25.97
C GLY A 60 5.39 -3.24 25.39
N GLY A 61 4.48 -2.40 25.90
CA GLY A 61 4.37 -0.98 25.51
C GLY A 61 3.67 -0.72 24.19
N ARG A 62 2.99 -1.73 23.64
CA ARG A 62 2.14 -1.63 22.45
C ARG A 62 0.72 -1.20 22.84
N ILE A 63 -0.12 -0.85 21.86
CA ILE A 63 -1.50 -0.42 22.08
C ILE A 63 -2.44 -1.06 21.06
N TYR A 64 -3.73 -1.10 21.40
CA TYR A 64 -4.78 -1.65 20.58
C TYR A 64 -5.96 -0.69 20.48
N ALA A 65 -6.45 -0.46 19.26
CA ALA A 65 -7.66 0.29 18.94
C ALA A 65 -8.68 -0.59 18.23
N ARG A 66 -9.97 -0.28 18.36
CA ARG A 66 -11.04 -0.89 17.58
C ARG A 66 -11.72 0.17 16.71
N SER A 67 -12.10 -0.21 15.50
CA SER A 67 -13.04 0.55 14.71
C SER A 67 -14.45 -0.03 14.82
N HIS A 68 -15.46 0.73 14.37
CA HIS A 68 -16.83 0.23 14.32
C HIS A 68 -16.92 -1.03 13.45
N PRO A 69 -17.79 -2.03 13.78
CA PRO A 69 -17.94 -3.26 13.00
C PRO A 69 -18.30 -3.06 11.52
N LYS A 70 -18.84 -1.91 11.15
CA LYS A 70 -19.09 -1.52 9.75
C LYS A 70 -18.02 -0.59 9.17
N ASP A 71 -16.89 -0.40 9.86
CA ASP A 71 -15.80 0.50 9.45
C ASP A 71 -14.44 -0.23 9.61
N THR A 72 -14.30 -1.34 8.93
CA THR A 72 -13.17 -2.25 9.05
C THR A 72 -12.37 -2.39 7.77
N ALA A 73 -12.82 -1.74 6.70
CA ALA A 73 -12.20 -1.76 5.38
C ALA A 73 -12.38 -0.41 4.68
N ARG A 74 -11.68 -0.25 3.56
CA ARG A 74 -11.91 0.88 2.66
C ARG A 74 -13.31 0.80 2.07
N THR A 75 -13.99 1.94 2.00
CA THR A 75 -15.33 2.05 1.40
C THR A 75 -15.17 2.55 -0.04
N GLU A 76 -14.86 1.64 -0.97
CA GLU A 76 -14.58 2.00 -2.38
C GLU A 76 -15.75 2.75 -3.04
N GLU A 77 -16.99 2.34 -2.76
CA GLU A 77 -18.21 2.97 -3.31
C GLU A 77 -18.43 4.43 -2.86
N ARG A 78 -17.79 4.83 -1.76
CA ARG A 78 -17.88 6.18 -1.18
C ARG A 78 -16.56 6.94 -1.27
N THR A 79 -15.61 6.39 -2.03
CA THR A 79 -14.31 7.01 -2.27
C THR A 79 -14.26 7.54 -3.69
N PHE A 80 -14.04 8.85 -3.82
CA PHE A 80 -14.12 9.54 -5.10
C PHE A 80 -12.84 10.34 -5.37
N VAL A 81 -12.46 10.40 -6.65
CA VAL A 81 -11.59 11.43 -7.17
C VAL A 81 -12.46 12.52 -7.79
N ALA A 82 -12.18 13.76 -7.45
CA ALA A 82 -12.94 14.89 -7.95
C ALA A 82 -12.02 15.90 -8.62
N THR A 83 -12.40 16.35 -9.81
CA THR A 83 -11.72 17.42 -10.55
C THR A 83 -12.75 18.30 -11.26
N ALA A 84 -12.32 19.45 -11.76
CA ALA A 84 -13.17 20.34 -12.55
C ALA A 84 -13.29 19.85 -14.02
N ASP A 85 -12.35 19.05 -14.51
CA ASP A 85 -12.30 18.58 -15.89
C ASP A 85 -12.88 17.17 -16.02
N PRO A 86 -14.02 17.00 -16.75
CA PRO A 86 -14.58 15.67 -17.02
C PRO A 86 -13.64 14.74 -17.80
N ALA A 87 -12.64 15.27 -18.51
CA ALA A 87 -11.65 14.45 -19.23
C ALA A 87 -10.73 13.65 -18.28
N ASP A 88 -10.68 13.99 -16.99
CA ASP A 88 -9.93 13.21 -16.00
C ASP A 88 -10.65 11.92 -15.59
N GLN A 89 -11.92 11.71 -16.01
CA GLN A 89 -12.65 10.48 -15.73
C GLN A 89 -12.01 9.28 -16.46
N GLY A 90 -11.80 8.18 -15.71
CA GLY A 90 -11.40 6.87 -16.23
C GLY A 90 -12.46 5.80 -15.94
N ALA A 91 -12.13 4.56 -16.27
CA ALA A 91 -13.02 3.42 -16.01
C ALA A 91 -13.06 3.05 -14.50
N TYR A 92 -11.98 3.35 -13.73
CA TYR A 92 -11.83 2.85 -12.37
C TYR A 92 -11.68 3.93 -11.28
N ASN A 93 -11.49 5.21 -11.63
CA ASN A 93 -11.20 6.23 -10.63
C ASN A 93 -12.41 6.75 -9.83
N ASN A 94 -13.61 6.20 -10.04
CA ASN A 94 -14.85 6.63 -9.39
C ASN A 94 -15.01 8.17 -9.37
N TRP A 95 -14.82 8.77 -10.54
CA TRP A 95 -14.73 10.21 -10.71
C TRP A 95 -16.06 10.93 -10.46
N ARG A 96 -15.98 12.15 -9.93
CA ARG A 96 -17.09 13.11 -9.76
C ARG A 96 -16.64 14.52 -10.09
N LEU A 97 -17.57 15.34 -10.56
CA LEU A 97 -17.31 16.76 -10.76
C LEU A 97 -17.09 17.45 -9.41
N SER A 98 -15.96 18.17 -9.25
CA SER A 98 -15.58 18.79 -7.98
C SER A 98 -16.60 19.80 -7.48
N SER A 99 -17.20 20.60 -8.40
CA SER A 99 -18.25 21.58 -8.08
C SER A 99 -19.54 20.97 -7.53
N GLU A 100 -19.77 19.66 -7.70
CA GLU A 100 -20.95 18.94 -7.20
C GLU A 100 -20.67 18.25 -5.86
N ILE A 101 -19.57 17.49 -5.78
CA ILE A 101 -19.32 16.64 -4.61
C ILE A 101 -18.67 17.39 -3.45
N LYS A 102 -17.76 18.32 -3.70
CA LYS A 102 -17.05 19.08 -2.67
C LYS A 102 -18.00 19.85 -1.73
N PRO A 103 -18.98 20.66 -2.22
CA PRO A 103 -19.92 21.36 -1.34
C PRO A 103 -20.73 20.40 -0.47
N ARG A 104 -21.11 19.25 -0.99
CA ARG A 104 -21.86 18.22 -0.24
C ARG A 104 -21.03 17.68 0.93
N VAL A 105 -19.77 17.35 0.71
CA VAL A 105 -18.89 16.82 1.76
C VAL A 105 -18.57 17.90 2.78
N MET A 106 -18.30 19.13 2.34
CA MET A 106 -18.11 20.27 3.23
C MET A 106 -19.33 20.50 4.16
N GLU A 107 -20.55 20.34 3.64
CA GLU A 107 -21.75 20.45 4.48
C GLU A 107 -21.86 19.35 5.53
N LEU A 108 -21.49 18.10 5.19
CA LEU A 108 -21.40 17.01 6.17
C LEU A 108 -20.37 17.28 7.27
N MET A 109 -19.28 17.97 6.94
CA MET A 109 -18.20 18.30 7.88
C MET A 109 -18.51 19.51 8.76
N ARG A 110 -19.50 20.34 8.41
CA ARG A 110 -19.86 21.55 9.15
C ARG A 110 -20.23 21.22 10.60
N ASN A 111 -19.52 21.83 11.54
CA ASN A 111 -19.68 21.64 12.99
C ASN A 111 -19.52 20.17 13.48
N ALA A 112 -18.98 19.27 12.64
CA ALA A 112 -18.85 17.85 12.98
C ALA A 112 -17.76 17.56 14.04
N ALA A 113 -16.91 18.55 14.34
CA ALA A 113 -15.93 18.47 15.43
C ALA A 113 -16.26 19.38 16.63
N ALA A 114 -17.54 19.82 16.78
CA ALA A 114 -17.97 20.62 17.92
C ALA A 114 -17.70 19.88 19.24
N GLY A 115 -17.11 20.57 20.21
CA GLY A 115 -16.71 19.97 21.50
C GLY A 115 -15.38 19.22 21.47
N LYS A 116 -14.76 19.04 20.29
CA LYS A 116 -13.56 18.23 20.12
C LYS A 116 -12.29 19.06 19.94
N THR A 117 -11.16 18.38 20.02
CA THR A 117 -9.84 18.91 19.63
C THR A 117 -9.55 18.52 18.19
N ILE A 118 -9.09 19.47 17.39
CA ILE A 118 -8.48 19.18 16.09
C ILE A 118 -6.96 19.06 16.28
N TYR A 119 -6.41 17.97 15.80
CA TYR A 119 -4.97 17.70 15.71
C TYR A 119 -4.50 18.12 14.32
N ALA A 120 -3.64 19.12 14.26
CA ALA A 120 -2.99 19.56 13.01
C ALA A 120 -1.65 18.84 12.91
N ILE A 121 -1.50 17.99 11.91
CA ILE A 121 -0.38 17.07 11.72
C ILE A 121 0.35 17.45 10.44
N PRO A 122 1.39 18.32 10.51
CA PRO A 122 2.29 18.56 9.38
C PRO A 122 3.15 17.32 9.15
N TYR A 123 3.25 16.86 7.90
CA TYR A 123 3.99 15.64 7.58
C TYR A 123 4.70 15.71 6.23
N LEU A 124 5.63 14.76 6.01
CA LEU A 124 6.33 14.56 4.75
C LEU A 124 6.21 13.09 4.31
N MET A 125 5.82 12.89 3.03
CA MET A 125 5.72 11.60 2.35
C MET A 125 6.93 11.35 1.44
N ALA A 126 8.12 11.69 1.90
CA ALA A 126 9.41 11.45 1.24
C ALA A 126 10.53 11.43 2.28
N PRO A 127 11.68 10.84 1.98
CA PRO A 127 12.91 11.10 2.75
C PRO A 127 13.23 12.60 2.73
N PRO A 128 13.56 13.24 3.87
CA PRO A 128 13.78 14.67 3.95
C PRO A 128 14.87 15.16 2.99
N GLY A 129 14.59 16.26 2.27
CA GLY A 129 15.49 16.79 1.25
C GLY A 129 15.33 16.14 -0.13
N SER A 130 14.26 15.38 -0.31
CA SER A 130 13.92 14.79 -1.61
C SER A 130 13.67 15.87 -2.68
N PRO A 131 14.04 15.62 -3.94
CA PRO A 131 13.65 16.47 -5.07
C PRO A 131 12.13 16.64 -5.23
N LEU A 132 11.34 15.79 -4.55
CA LEU A 132 9.87 15.79 -4.60
C LEU A 132 9.21 16.35 -3.32
N ASP A 133 9.95 16.95 -2.39
CA ASP A 133 9.42 17.46 -1.11
C ASP A 133 8.20 18.39 -1.27
N SER A 134 8.15 19.24 -2.30
CA SER A 134 7.03 20.14 -2.57
C SER A 134 5.73 19.43 -2.96
N TRP A 135 5.81 18.19 -3.44
CA TRP A 135 4.65 17.32 -3.68
C TRP A 135 4.36 16.39 -2.51
N ALA A 136 5.40 16.04 -1.75
CA ALA A 136 5.32 15.08 -0.64
C ALA A 136 4.91 15.73 0.70
N ALA A 137 5.02 17.05 0.83
CA ALA A 137 4.60 17.78 2.03
C ALA A 137 3.07 17.82 2.14
N GLY A 138 2.57 17.63 3.37
CA GLY A 138 1.13 17.66 3.64
C GLY A 138 0.80 18.14 5.05
N LEU A 139 -0.46 18.54 5.22
CA LEU A 139 -1.06 18.87 6.50
C LEU A 139 -2.38 18.13 6.64
N GLU A 140 -2.49 17.26 7.61
CA GLU A 140 -3.74 16.60 7.98
C GLU A 140 -4.34 17.26 9.22
N LEU A 141 -5.62 17.62 9.14
CA LEU A 141 -6.43 18.02 10.28
C LEU A 141 -7.35 16.85 10.65
N THR A 142 -7.34 16.40 11.90
CA THR A 142 -8.20 15.30 12.33
C THR A 142 -8.74 15.54 13.75
N ASP A 143 -9.98 15.11 14.01
CA ASP A 143 -10.58 15.10 15.35
C ASP A 143 -10.26 13.81 16.14
N SER A 144 -9.38 12.95 15.61
CA SER A 144 -9.02 11.65 16.19
C SER A 144 -7.58 11.60 16.66
N ARG A 145 -7.38 11.43 17.98
CA ARG A 145 -6.05 11.18 18.56
C ARG A 145 -5.45 9.86 18.10
N VAL A 146 -6.27 8.84 17.88
CA VAL A 146 -5.83 7.54 17.35
C VAL A 146 -5.25 7.69 15.94
N VAL A 147 -5.85 8.53 15.10
CA VAL A 147 -5.31 8.86 13.77
C VAL A 147 -3.97 9.59 13.90
N ALA A 148 -3.84 10.55 14.83
CA ALA A 148 -2.56 11.21 15.09
C ALA A 148 -1.47 10.20 15.51
N LEU A 149 -1.79 9.21 16.35
CA LEU A 149 -0.88 8.14 16.73
C LEU A 149 -0.48 7.24 15.56
N HIS A 150 -1.40 6.94 14.64
CA HIS A 150 -1.05 6.25 13.39
C HIS A 150 -0.14 7.11 12.51
N MET A 151 -0.46 8.39 12.33
CA MET A 151 0.32 9.31 11.48
C MET A 151 1.77 9.45 11.94
N ILE A 152 2.01 9.54 13.25
CA ILE A 152 3.38 9.59 13.82
C ILE A 152 4.18 8.33 13.47
N ARG A 153 3.54 7.17 13.37
CA ARG A 153 4.18 5.90 13.03
C ARG A 153 4.37 5.71 11.52
N MET A 154 3.49 6.34 10.72
CA MET A 154 3.40 6.08 9.28
C MET A 154 4.11 7.13 8.44
N THR A 155 4.34 8.33 8.99
CA THR A 155 4.90 9.46 8.24
C THR A 155 5.97 10.18 9.05
N ARG A 156 6.69 11.06 8.40
CA ARG A 156 7.67 11.95 9.04
C ARG A 156 6.92 13.21 9.50
N VAL A 157 6.55 13.25 10.79
CA VAL A 157 5.70 14.32 11.35
C VAL A 157 6.53 15.46 11.93
N GLY A 158 6.23 16.70 11.51
CA GLY A 158 6.83 17.88 12.10
C GLY A 158 6.56 19.18 11.33
N PRO A 159 6.35 20.32 12.01
CA PRO A 159 6.08 21.61 11.39
C PRO A 159 7.17 22.08 10.41
N ALA A 160 8.43 21.72 10.66
CA ALA A 160 9.56 22.11 9.82
C ALA A 160 9.40 21.68 8.35
N TYR A 161 8.68 20.61 8.07
CA TYR A 161 8.44 20.14 6.70
C TYR A 161 7.58 21.11 5.89
N LEU A 162 6.71 21.89 6.53
CA LEU A 162 5.93 22.94 5.88
C LEU A 162 6.64 24.29 5.95
N ASP A 163 7.31 24.58 7.05
CA ASP A 163 7.96 25.86 7.29
C ASP A 163 9.15 26.11 6.34
N ASN A 164 9.81 25.02 5.89
CA ASN A 164 10.96 25.07 5.00
C ASN A 164 10.61 24.98 3.51
N LEU A 165 9.32 24.92 3.14
CA LEU A 165 8.92 24.91 1.72
C LEU A 165 9.31 26.21 1.03
N VAL A 166 9.89 26.10 -0.16
CA VAL A 166 10.27 27.26 -0.99
C VAL A 166 9.04 28.07 -1.38
N ASP A 167 8.00 27.38 -1.83
CA ASP A 167 6.66 27.95 -1.99
C ASP A 167 5.81 27.51 -0.80
N PRO A 168 5.41 28.42 0.10
CA PRO A 168 4.64 28.07 1.29
C PRO A 168 3.25 27.49 0.99
N ASP A 169 2.79 27.52 -0.26
CA ASP A 169 1.52 26.95 -0.70
C ASP A 169 1.64 25.53 -1.28
N SER A 170 2.88 25.05 -1.47
CA SER A 170 3.19 23.75 -2.07
C SER A 170 3.04 22.60 -1.08
N PHE A 171 1.84 22.37 -0.54
CA PHE A 171 1.54 21.18 0.29
C PHE A 171 0.13 20.66 0.04
N VAL A 172 -0.09 19.39 0.31
CA VAL A 172 -1.41 18.77 0.23
C VAL A 172 -2.20 19.05 1.51
N ARG A 173 -3.44 19.47 1.34
CA ARG A 173 -4.36 19.85 2.42
C ARG A 173 -5.31 18.70 2.70
N GLY A 174 -5.34 18.22 3.93
CA GLY A 174 -6.22 17.14 4.33
C GLY A 174 -7.09 17.50 5.52
N VAL A 175 -8.37 17.16 5.46
CA VAL A 175 -9.27 17.26 6.60
C VAL A 175 -10.01 15.95 6.77
N HIS A 176 -9.89 15.37 7.95
CA HIS A 176 -10.58 14.17 8.36
C HIS A 176 -11.42 14.47 9.59
N VAL A 177 -12.69 14.09 9.56
CA VAL A 177 -13.59 14.20 10.72
C VAL A 177 -14.34 12.88 10.89
N THR A 178 -14.30 12.33 12.09
CA THR A 178 -14.97 11.06 12.43
C THR A 178 -16.50 11.17 12.47
N GLY A 179 -17.04 12.37 12.54
CA GLY A 179 -18.47 12.60 12.75
C GLY A 179 -18.90 12.21 14.18
N ASP A 180 -20.03 11.53 14.31
CA ASP A 180 -20.58 11.10 15.61
C ASP A 180 -20.02 9.76 16.10
N LEU A 181 -18.83 9.36 15.66
CA LEU A 181 -18.18 8.12 16.09
C LEU A 181 -17.76 8.24 17.56
N ASP A 182 -18.08 7.23 18.36
CA ASP A 182 -17.50 7.05 19.69
C ASP A 182 -16.14 6.32 19.61
N ASN A 183 -15.52 6.03 20.77
CA ASN A 183 -14.24 5.31 20.86
C ASN A 183 -14.27 3.90 20.24
N LEU A 184 -15.45 3.37 19.95
CA LEU A 184 -15.66 2.10 19.27
C LEU A 184 -16.07 2.28 17.80
N GLY A 185 -16.01 3.52 17.30
CA GLY A 185 -16.39 3.84 15.94
C GLY A 185 -17.88 3.70 15.65
N GLN A 186 -18.75 3.88 16.65
CA GLN A 186 -20.20 3.95 16.42
C GLN A 186 -20.57 5.32 15.85
N GLY A 187 -21.67 5.42 15.13
CA GLY A 187 -22.34 6.66 14.86
C GLY A 187 -22.62 6.95 13.41
N THR A 188 -21.66 7.39 12.61
CA THR A 188 -21.96 7.88 11.26
C THR A 188 -22.50 6.77 10.37
N PRO A 189 -23.74 6.91 9.85
CA PRO A 189 -24.31 5.95 8.90
C PRO A 189 -23.39 5.76 7.69
N GLU A 190 -23.34 4.54 7.16
CA GLU A 190 -22.43 4.17 6.07
C GLU A 190 -22.69 5.01 4.81
N ASP A 191 -23.95 5.33 4.51
CA ASP A 191 -24.35 6.15 3.37
C ASP A 191 -23.97 7.64 3.51
N MET A 192 -23.63 8.10 4.71
CA MET A 192 -23.12 9.45 4.96
C MET A 192 -21.59 9.53 4.88
N ARG A 193 -20.86 8.41 4.94
CA ARG A 193 -19.41 8.41 4.81
C ARG A 193 -18.98 8.83 3.42
N HIS A 194 -18.04 9.77 3.32
CA HIS A 194 -17.53 10.26 2.05
C HIS A 194 -16.02 10.48 2.16
N PHE A 195 -15.29 10.01 1.16
CA PHE A 195 -13.85 10.13 1.06
C PHE A 195 -13.52 10.70 -0.32
N ILE A 196 -13.15 11.98 -0.38
CA ILE A 196 -12.88 12.64 -1.66
C ILE A 196 -11.46 13.20 -1.72
N THR A 197 -10.82 13.02 -2.87
CA THR A 197 -9.60 13.72 -3.27
C THR A 197 -9.97 14.71 -4.36
N VAL A 198 -9.99 16.01 -4.04
CA VAL A 198 -10.19 17.10 -4.99
C VAL A 198 -8.81 17.42 -5.58
N ALA A 199 -8.44 16.64 -6.61
CA ALA A 199 -7.06 16.48 -7.00
C ALA A 199 -6.45 17.74 -7.64
N ASP A 200 -7.23 18.49 -8.39
CA ASP A 200 -6.82 19.77 -8.98
C ASP A 200 -6.69 20.92 -7.96
N GLU A 201 -7.23 20.75 -6.74
CA GLU A 201 -7.08 21.69 -5.63
C GLU A 201 -6.07 21.22 -4.57
N ARG A 202 -5.49 20.02 -4.71
CA ARG A 202 -4.65 19.36 -3.70
C ARG A 202 -5.33 19.30 -2.32
N LEU A 203 -6.65 19.01 -2.32
CA LEU A 203 -7.50 18.99 -1.14
C LEU A 203 -8.13 17.61 -0.94
N ILE A 204 -7.99 17.06 0.25
CA ILE A 204 -8.52 15.76 0.64
C ILE A 204 -9.53 15.97 1.77
N LEU A 205 -10.76 15.51 1.59
CA LEU A 205 -11.82 15.62 2.58
C LEU A 205 -12.41 14.23 2.87
N HIS A 206 -12.21 13.76 4.10
CA HIS A 206 -12.72 12.46 4.56
C HIS A 206 -13.66 12.63 5.76
N PHE A 207 -14.85 12.09 5.66
CA PHE A 207 -15.89 12.18 6.68
C PHE A 207 -16.43 10.82 7.08
N GLY A 208 -16.53 10.57 8.39
CA GLY A 208 -17.35 9.51 8.94
C GLY A 208 -16.68 8.16 9.16
N SER A 209 -15.34 8.07 9.15
CA SER A 209 -14.62 6.83 9.41
C SER A 209 -13.52 7.02 10.45
N SER A 210 -13.26 6.00 11.26
CA SER A 210 -12.10 5.88 12.15
C SER A 210 -11.12 4.80 11.69
N TYR A 211 -11.45 4.06 10.62
CA TYR A 211 -10.57 3.04 10.07
C TYR A 211 -9.33 3.66 9.40
N GLY A 212 -8.13 3.20 9.77
CA GLY A 212 -6.86 3.75 9.28
C GLY A 212 -6.74 3.85 7.76
N GLY A 213 -7.27 2.89 7.00
CA GLY A 213 -7.27 2.93 5.53
C GLY A 213 -8.11 4.06 4.92
N ASN A 214 -9.01 4.68 5.69
CA ASN A 214 -9.82 5.84 5.29
C ASN A 214 -9.38 7.12 6.01
N ALA A 215 -8.87 7.00 7.23
CA ALA A 215 -8.58 8.13 8.11
C ALA A 215 -7.14 8.65 7.98
N LEU A 216 -6.19 7.81 7.56
CA LEU A 216 -4.79 8.20 7.31
C LEU A 216 -4.69 8.84 5.92
N LEU A 217 -4.88 10.16 5.83
CA LEU A 217 -4.94 10.86 4.55
C LEU A 217 -3.61 10.81 3.80
N ALA A 218 -2.49 10.75 4.51
CA ALA A 218 -1.16 10.63 3.94
C ALA A 218 -1.00 9.37 3.08
N LYS A 219 -1.51 8.21 3.54
CA LYS A 219 -1.21 6.92 2.93
C LYS A 219 -1.77 6.79 1.50
N ILE A 220 -3.07 6.67 1.36
CA ILE A 220 -3.71 6.36 0.08
C ILE A 220 -4.15 7.62 -0.65
N ALA A 221 -4.77 8.56 0.06
CA ALA A 221 -5.29 9.75 -0.57
C ALA A 221 -4.18 10.68 -1.05
N HIS A 222 -3.16 10.96 -0.23
CA HIS A 222 -1.99 11.75 -0.66
C HIS A 222 -0.98 10.87 -1.39
N GLY A 223 -0.48 9.80 -0.75
CA GLY A 223 0.65 9.02 -1.27
C GLY A 223 0.39 8.37 -2.64
N LEU A 224 -0.85 7.98 -2.91
CA LEU A 224 -1.23 7.36 -4.18
C LEU A 224 -2.10 8.27 -5.05
N ARG A 225 -3.33 8.64 -4.62
CA ARG A 225 -4.27 9.39 -5.49
C ARG A 225 -3.77 10.77 -5.83
N GLN A 226 -3.47 11.60 -4.85
CA GLN A 226 -2.94 12.95 -5.11
C GLN A 226 -1.56 12.89 -5.74
N GLY A 227 -0.66 12.02 -5.24
CA GLY A 227 0.67 11.86 -5.78
C GLY A 227 0.68 11.44 -7.25
N SER A 228 -0.14 10.46 -7.65
CA SER A 228 -0.21 10.06 -9.06
C SER A 228 -0.79 11.17 -9.95
N TYR A 229 -1.79 11.91 -9.46
CA TYR A 229 -2.36 13.06 -10.18
C TYR A 229 -1.32 14.19 -10.36
N ASP A 230 -0.63 14.58 -9.28
CA ASP A 230 0.43 15.58 -9.31
C ASP A 230 1.60 15.16 -10.23
N GLY A 231 1.99 13.89 -10.15
CA GLY A 231 2.99 13.30 -11.03
C GLY A 231 2.61 13.41 -12.50
N TRP A 232 1.37 13.05 -12.83
CA TRP A 232 0.84 13.16 -14.19
C TRP A 232 0.79 14.62 -14.69
N LYS A 233 0.17 15.51 -13.91
CA LYS A 233 0.04 16.94 -14.31
C LYS A 233 1.39 17.64 -14.43
N SER A 234 2.38 17.29 -13.61
CA SER A 234 3.74 17.82 -13.69
C SER A 234 4.61 17.12 -14.73
N GLY A 235 4.29 15.87 -15.11
CA GLY A 235 5.11 15.01 -15.97
C GLY A 235 6.42 14.54 -15.32
N ARG A 236 6.57 14.63 -13.98
CA ARG A 236 7.86 14.50 -13.30
C ARG A 236 8.08 13.17 -12.58
N PHE A 237 7.02 12.52 -12.09
CA PHE A 237 7.16 11.33 -11.25
C PHE A 237 5.93 10.43 -11.35
N LEU A 238 6.10 9.20 -10.88
CA LEU A 238 5.06 8.18 -10.72
C LEU A 238 4.87 7.91 -9.23
N ALA A 239 3.63 7.74 -8.78
CA ALA A 239 3.30 7.36 -7.40
C ALA A 239 2.49 6.06 -7.44
N GLU A 240 3.10 4.96 -6.99
CA GLU A 240 2.64 3.61 -7.27
C GLU A 240 2.41 2.78 -6.01
N GLN A 241 1.46 1.86 -6.07
CA GLN A 241 1.26 0.87 -5.01
C GLN A 241 2.28 -0.27 -5.15
N PHE A 242 3.52 0.04 -4.99
CA PHE A 242 4.63 -0.87 -5.18
C PHE A 242 5.30 -1.25 -3.86
N MET A 243 5.99 -2.39 -3.87
CA MET A 243 7.06 -2.68 -2.93
C MET A 243 8.39 -2.19 -3.50
N LEU A 244 9.38 -1.96 -2.62
CA LEU A 244 10.77 -1.69 -2.99
C LEU A 244 11.69 -2.49 -2.06
N ILE A 245 12.60 -3.25 -2.68
CA ILE A 245 13.64 -4.02 -2.00
C ILE A 245 14.99 -3.79 -2.65
N SER A 246 16.06 -4.04 -1.90
CA SER A 246 17.39 -4.28 -2.47
C SER A 246 17.86 -5.71 -2.25
N ILE A 247 18.65 -6.19 -3.19
CA ILE A 247 19.36 -7.46 -3.11
C ILE A 247 20.86 -7.15 -3.15
N HIS A 248 21.53 -7.43 -2.04
CA HIS A 248 22.97 -7.25 -1.90
C HIS A 248 23.69 -8.59 -2.10
N ASP A 249 24.62 -8.64 -3.04
CA ASP A 249 25.50 -9.77 -3.27
C ASP A 249 26.82 -9.56 -2.53
N ARG A 250 27.03 -10.28 -1.43
CA ARG A 250 28.22 -10.20 -0.56
C ARG A 250 29.50 -10.59 -1.30
N GLU A 251 29.41 -11.45 -2.32
CA GLU A 251 30.56 -11.91 -3.09
C GLU A 251 31.09 -10.81 -4.01
N THR A 252 30.20 -10.05 -4.66
CA THR A 252 30.58 -8.99 -5.61
C THR A 252 30.54 -7.60 -4.98
N GLY A 253 29.89 -7.43 -3.83
CA GLY A 253 29.63 -6.15 -3.19
C GLY A 253 28.59 -5.29 -3.93
N GLN A 254 27.87 -5.85 -4.91
CA GLN A 254 26.87 -5.13 -5.68
C GLN A 254 25.51 -5.15 -4.97
N THR A 255 24.83 -3.99 -4.95
CA THR A 255 23.44 -3.87 -4.53
C THR A 255 22.58 -3.51 -5.74
N ARG A 256 21.48 -4.23 -5.93
CA ARG A 256 20.50 -4.04 -7.00
C ARG A 256 19.12 -3.81 -6.40
N HIS A 257 18.30 -2.99 -7.06
CA HIS A 257 17.00 -2.59 -6.53
C HIS A 257 15.88 -3.02 -7.47
N ILE A 258 14.85 -3.62 -6.87
CA ILE A 258 13.64 -4.08 -7.55
C ILE A 258 12.43 -3.42 -6.88
N CYS A 259 11.58 -2.79 -7.68
CA CYS A 259 10.26 -2.39 -7.22
C CYS A 259 9.16 -3.14 -8.00
N GLY A 260 7.93 -3.18 -7.46
CA GLY A 260 6.89 -3.86 -8.19
C GLY A 260 5.51 -3.83 -7.56
N GLY A 261 4.50 -3.98 -8.42
CA GLY A 261 3.09 -3.94 -8.11
C GLY A 261 2.46 -5.32 -8.02
N PHE A 262 1.69 -5.53 -6.95
CA PHE A 262 0.95 -6.76 -6.70
C PHE A 262 -0.44 -6.42 -6.16
N PRO A 263 -1.52 -6.92 -6.75
CA PRO A 263 -2.86 -6.78 -6.20
C PRO A 263 -2.97 -7.33 -4.78
N SER A 264 -3.97 -6.90 -4.04
CA SER A 264 -4.20 -7.36 -2.66
C SER A 264 -4.17 -8.89 -2.56
N ALA A 265 -3.54 -9.41 -1.49
CA ALA A 265 -3.36 -10.83 -1.23
C ALA A 265 -2.56 -11.61 -2.30
N SER A 266 -1.74 -10.95 -3.11
CA SER A 266 -0.81 -11.57 -4.07
C SER A 266 0.64 -11.69 -3.54
N GLY A 267 0.86 -11.51 -2.22
CA GLY A 267 2.12 -11.80 -1.55
C GLY A 267 3.13 -10.66 -1.52
N LYS A 268 2.73 -9.41 -1.83
CA LYS A 268 3.62 -8.23 -1.88
C LYS A 268 4.44 -8.03 -0.60
N THR A 269 3.80 -7.95 0.57
CA THR A 269 4.49 -7.76 1.86
C THR A 269 5.44 -8.92 2.19
N ASN A 270 5.02 -10.18 1.92
CA ASN A 270 5.89 -11.34 2.14
C ASN A 270 7.12 -11.33 1.25
N LEU A 271 6.98 -10.87 0.00
CA LEU A 271 8.10 -10.71 -0.92
C LEU A 271 9.03 -9.58 -0.45
N ALA A 272 8.46 -8.45 -0.03
CA ALA A 272 9.24 -7.30 0.43
C ALA A 272 10.05 -7.59 1.70
N MET A 273 9.51 -8.42 2.61
CA MET A 273 10.15 -8.78 3.88
C MET A 273 10.76 -10.20 3.85
N MET A 274 11.03 -10.77 2.66
CA MET A 274 11.56 -12.13 2.56
C MET A 274 12.99 -12.23 3.10
N GLU A 275 13.34 -13.44 3.54
CA GLU A 275 14.70 -13.84 3.85
C GLU A 275 15.21 -14.76 2.74
N PRO A 276 16.50 -14.66 2.34
CA PRO A 276 17.09 -15.60 1.40
C PRO A 276 16.97 -17.04 1.91
N PRO A 277 16.67 -18.01 1.02
CA PRO A 277 16.56 -19.41 1.44
C PRO A 277 17.95 -20.01 1.67
N ALA A 278 17.98 -21.15 2.39
CA ALA A 278 19.18 -21.94 2.59
C ALA A 278 19.90 -22.23 1.26
N GLY A 279 21.21 -21.99 1.24
CA GLY A 279 22.06 -22.12 0.05
C GLY A 279 22.17 -20.84 -0.80
N LEU A 280 21.41 -19.80 -0.48
CA LEU A 280 21.58 -18.44 -1.00
C LEU A 280 21.87 -17.42 0.10
N ASP A 281 21.58 -17.74 1.35
CA ASP A 281 21.69 -16.89 2.56
C ASP A 281 23.15 -16.54 2.92
N ASP A 282 24.12 -17.37 2.55
CA ASP A 282 25.53 -17.06 2.71
C ASP A 282 26.01 -15.94 1.75
N ARG A 283 25.37 -15.81 0.60
CA ARG A 283 25.76 -14.89 -0.47
C ARG A 283 24.90 -13.66 -0.54
N TYR A 284 23.59 -13.78 -0.39
CA TYR A 284 22.66 -12.69 -0.62
C TYR A 284 22.01 -12.17 0.64
N GLU A 285 21.79 -10.86 0.68
CA GLU A 285 20.97 -10.17 1.66
C GLU A 285 19.82 -9.48 0.95
N VAL A 286 18.63 -9.54 1.53
CA VAL A 286 17.47 -8.77 1.06
C VAL A 286 17.13 -7.71 2.09
N HIS A 287 17.11 -6.44 1.65
CA HIS A 287 16.75 -5.33 2.51
C HIS A 287 15.43 -4.71 2.07
N PHE A 288 14.61 -4.39 3.05
CA PHE A 288 13.29 -3.79 2.92
C PHE A 288 13.39 -2.26 2.84
N PHE A 289 12.67 -1.64 1.91
CA PHE A 289 12.46 -0.19 1.86
C PHE A 289 11.02 0.18 2.17
N GLY A 290 10.06 -0.57 1.62
CA GLY A 290 8.63 -0.35 1.79
C GLY A 290 7.83 -1.35 0.97
N ASP A 291 6.53 -1.48 1.29
CA ASP A 291 5.67 -2.48 0.66
C ASP A 291 4.38 -1.92 0.06
N ASP A 292 4.16 -0.60 0.06
CA ASP A 292 2.85 -0.09 -0.37
C ASP A 292 2.85 1.22 -1.17
N VAL A 293 3.68 2.20 -0.84
CA VAL A 293 3.67 3.51 -1.50
C VAL A 293 5.08 3.90 -1.92
N ILE A 294 5.40 3.71 -3.20
CA ILE A 294 6.71 4.02 -3.78
C ILE A 294 6.54 5.13 -4.80
N TRP A 295 7.36 6.17 -4.69
CA TRP A 295 7.45 7.21 -5.70
C TRP A 295 8.70 7.02 -6.55
N LEU A 296 8.54 7.16 -7.88
CA LEU A 296 9.60 6.96 -8.85
C LEU A 296 9.75 8.23 -9.70
N TYR A 297 10.98 8.64 -9.97
CA TYR A 297 11.27 9.80 -10.80
C TYR A 297 12.58 9.60 -11.57
N VAL A 298 12.74 10.30 -12.68
CA VAL A 298 14.01 10.31 -13.41
C VAL A 298 14.91 11.39 -12.82
N ASP A 299 16.06 10.97 -12.31
CA ASP A 299 17.06 11.88 -11.78
C ASP A 299 17.88 12.49 -12.94
N GLU A 300 17.76 13.81 -13.10
CA GLU A 300 18.40 14.54 -14.20
C GLU A 300 19.95 14.47 -14.18
N VAL A 301 20.53 14.21 -13.01
CA VAL A 301 22.01 14.15 -12.86
C VAL A 301 22.55 12.79 -13.28
N SER A 302 21.93 11.72 -12.81
CA SER A 302 22.37 10.35 -13.12
C SER A 302 21.76 9.79 -14.39
N GLY A 303 20.66 10.36 -14.88
CA GLY A 303 19.87 9.84 -15.99
C GLY A 303 19.23 8.48 -15.69
N ARG A 304 19.06 8.13 -14.41
CA ARG A 304 18.45 6.87 -13.96
C ARG A 304 17.07 7.08 -13.38
N LEU A 305 16.25 6.04 -13.44
CA LEU A 305 15.02 5.96 -12.64
C LEU A 305 15.41 5.74 -11.19
N MET A 306 14.99 6.65 -10.32
CA MET A 306 15.18 6.58 -8.88
C MET A 306 13.83 6.30 -8.19
N ALA A 307 13.88 5.64 -7.04
CA ALA A 307 12.69 5.39 -6.23
C ALA A 307 12.99 5.58 -4.74
N PHE A 308 11.98 5.95 -3.99
CA PHE A 308 11.99 5.97 -2.53
C PHE A 308 10.64 5.53 -1.97
N ASN A 309 10.66 5.05 -0.73
CA ASN A 309 9.44 4.80 0.03
C ASN A 309 8.88 6.12 0.57
N ALA A 310 7.64 6.42 0.20
CA ALA A 310 6.96 7.61 0.68
C ALA A 310 6.62 7.54 2.19
N GLU A 311 6.36 6.34 2.71
CA GLU A 311 5.98 6.12 4.10
C GLU A 311 7.20 6.00 5.04
N ALA A 312 7.00 6.27 6.34
CA ALA A 312 7.96 6.04 7.41
C ALA A 312 7.53 4.88 8.33
N GLY A 313 6.53 4.13 7.96
CA GLY A 313 5.97 3.01 8.72
C GLY A 313 5.34 1.95 7.83
N VAL A 314 4.85 0.90 8.48
CA VAL A 314 4.14 -0.23 7.85
C VAL A 314 2.73 -0.31 8.42
N PHE A 315 1.72 -0.39 7.55
CA PHE A 315 0.33 -0.67 7.89
C PHE A 315 -0.05 -2.06 7.36
N GLY A 316 0.43 -3.09 8.06
CA GLY A 316 0.34 -4.48 7.64
C GLY A 316 -0.97 -5.17 7.99
N VAL A 317 -1.31 -6.25 7.28
CA VAL A 317 -2.39 -7.17 7.65
C VAL A 317 -1.88 -8.12 8.72
N ALA A 318 -2.60 -8.21 9.85
CA ALA A 318 -2.24 -9.12 10.94
C ALA A 318 -2.60 -10.58 10.63
N ARG A 319 -3.83 -10.83 10.14
CA ARG A 319 -4.35 -12.17 9.86
C ARG A 319 -3.41 -12.96 8.94
N ASN A 320 -3.12 -14.21 9.32
CA ASN A 320 -2.20 -15.14 8.66
C ASN A 320 -0.71 -14.76 8.72
N SER A 321 -0.34 -13.65 9.36
CA SER A 321 1.06 -13.34 9.65
C SER A 321 1.52 -14.12 10.89
N ASN A 322 2.66 -14.81 10.79
CA ASN A 322 3.22 -15.61 11.87
C ASN A 322 4.75 -15.70 11.79
N PRO A 323 5.42 -16.17 12.86
CA PRO A 323 6.89 -16.24 12.90
C PRO A 323 7.53 -17.13 11.83
N THR A 324 6.78 -18.09 11.24
CA THR A 324 7.31 -18.98 10.22
C THR A 324 7.22 -18.37 8.82
N THR A 325 6.10 -17.71 8.50
CA THR A 325 5.84 -17.20 7.16
C THR A 325 6.20 -15.73 6.99
N ASN A 326 6.31 -14.97 8.10
CA ASN A 326 6.55 -13.53 8.09
C ASN A 326 7.43 -13.10 9.29
N PRO A 327 8.62 -13.72 9.50
CA PRO A 327 9.43 -13.46 10.70
C PRO A 327 9.73 -11.98 10.90
N ASN A 328 10.16 -11.28 9.87
CA ASN A 328 10.48 -9.84 9.95
C ASN A 328 9.25 -8.97 10.29
N ALA A 329 8.06 -9.31 9.79
CA ALA A 329 6.84 -8.59 10.13
C ALA A 329 6.43 -8.80 11.59
N ILE A 330 6.59 -10.02 12.12
CA ILE A 330 6.30 -10.32 13.53
C ILE A 330 7.32 -9.66 14.46
N GLU A 331 8.59 -9.67 14.10
CA GLU A 331 9.65 -8.98 14.87
C GLU A 331 9.40 -7.46 14.91
N ALA A 332 8.98 -6.86 13.79
CA ALA A 332 8.67 -5.42 13.70
C ALA A 332 7.53 -4.96 14.63
N ILE A 333 6.72 -5.88 15.14
CA ILE A 333 5.61 -5.62 16.07
C ILE A 333 5.80 -6.28 17.44
N SER A 334 7.02 -6.74 17.74
CA SER A 334 7.40 -7.35 19.00
C SER A 334 7.33 -6.36 20.18
N GLU A 335 7.57 -6.83 21.37
CA GLU A 335 7.62 -5.98 22.57
C GLU A 335 8.64 -4.85 22.41
N GLY A 336 8.27 -3.65 22.84
CA GLY A 336 9.09 -2.44 22.69
C GLY A 336 8.94 -1.70 21.38
N SER A 337 8.24 -2.26 20.37
CA SER A 337 8.04 -1.63 19.06
C SER A 337 7.08 -0.42 19.08
N ALA A 338 6.34 -0.21 20.17
CA ALA A 338 5.22 0.74 20.24
C ALA A 338 4.15 0.52 19.14
N ALA A 339 4.02 -0.70 18.62
CA ALA A 339 3.05 -1.02 17.57
C ALA A 339 1.61 -0.75 18.03
N LEU A 340 0.77 -0.33 17.06
CA LEU A 340 -0.65 -0.13 17.25
C LEU A 340 -1.42 -1.20 16.47
N PHE A 341 -2.18 -2.04 17.17
CA PHE A 341 -3.02 -3.08 16.57
C PHE A 341 -4.43 -2.55 16.34
N THR A 342 -5.08 -3.03 15.28
CA THR A 342 -6.47 -2.66 14.96
C THR A 342 -7.28 -3.90 14.62
N ASN A 343 -8.43 -4.07 15.30
CA ASN A 343 -9.42 -5.13 15.05
C ASN A 343 -8.87 -6.57 15.16
N VAL A 344 -7.88 -6.79 16.00
CA VAL A 344 -7.40 -8.13 16.42
C VAL A 344 -8.21 -8.63 17.63
N ALA A 345 -8.05 -9.89 18.03
CA ALA A 345 -8.52 -10.35 19.34
C ALA A 345 -7.62 -9.81 20.45
N TYR A 346 -8.21 -9.51 21.59
CA TYR A 346 -7.53 -8.90 22.74
C TYR A 346 -7.90 -9.59 24.04
N ASN A 347 -6.91 -9.88 24.86
CA ASN A 347 -7.11 -10.40 26.21
C ASN A 347 -7.05 -9.24 27.22
N GLU A 348 -8.18 -8.95 27.89
CA GLU A 348 -8.29 -7.86 28.85
C GLU A 348 -7.56 -8.10 30.20
N ILE A 349 -7.10 -9.34 30.44
CA ILE A 349 -6.40 -9.73 31.68
C ILE A 349 -4.89 -9.73 31.48
N THR A 350 -4.41 -10.37 30.38
CA THR A 350 -2.98 -10.50 30.09
C THR A 350 -2.44 -9.39 29.21
N HIS A 351 -3.36 -8.62 28.58
CA HIS A 351 -3.04 -7.59 27.58
C HIS A 351 -2.34 -8.14 26.34
N ASP A 352 -2.62 -9.39 25.99
CA ASP A 352 -2.13 -10.03 24.76
C ASP A 352 -3.07 -9.78 23.60
N VAL A 353 -2.54 -9.91 22.37
CA VAL A 353 -3.31 -9.89 21.13
C VAL A 353 -3.15 -11.21 20.38
N TRP A 354 -4.17 -11.57 19.64
CA TRP A 354 -4.15 -12.78 18.81
C TRP A 354 -4.98 -12.57 17.53
N TRP A 355 -4.63 -13.31 16.47
CA TRP A 355 -5.34 -13.37 15.20
C TRP A 355 -5.16 -14.74 14.57
N GLU A 356 -6.09 -15.13 13.70
CA GLU A 356 -6.04 -16.40 12.98
C GLU A 356 -4.76 -16.51 12.15
N GLY A 357 -4.07 -17.62 12.35
CA GLY A 357 -2.80 -17.93 11.70
C GLY A 357 -1.55 -17.42 12.44
N LEU A 358 -1.67 -16.67 13.55
CA LEU A 358 -0.52 -16.32 14.40
C LEU A 358 0.11 -17.57 15.01
N THR A 359 -0.72 -18.47 15.50
CA THR A 359 -0.36 -19.81 15.97
C THR A 359 -1.24 -20.84 15.26
N PRO A 360 -0.80 -22.12 15.15
CA PRO A 360 -1.60 -23.17 14.49
C PRO A 360 -3.00 -23.33 15.10
N GLU A 361 -3.09 -23.18 16.42
CA GLU A 361 -4.36 -23.28 17.17
C GLU A 361 -4.57 -21.99 17.98
N PRO A 362 -5.83 -21.59 18.21
CA PRO A 362 -6.14 -20.44 19.05
C PRO A 362 -5.79 -20.72 20.52
N PRO A 363 -5.71 -19.67 21.39
CA PRO A 363 -5.49 -19.81 22.81
C PRO A 363 -6.49 -20.79 23.46
N VAL A 364 -6.00 -21.75 24.23
CA VAL A 364 -6.84 -22.78 24.89
C VAL A 364 -7.60 -22.19 26.09
N ASP A 365 -6.95 -21.32 26.88
CA ASP A 365 -7.62 -20.59 27.97
C ASP A 365 -8.35 -19.39 27.39
N LEU A 366 -9.69 -19.48 27.35
CA LEU A 366 -10.56 -18.43 26.80
C LEU A 366 -10.81 -17.27 27.77
N LYS A 367 -10.27 -17.35 28.99
CA LYS A 367 -10.51 -16.33 30.03
C LYS A 367 -9.95 -14.97 29.62
N GLY A 368 -10.80 -13.96 29.64
CA GLY A 368 -10.43 -12.56 29.32
C GLY A 368 -10.31 -12.26 27.82
N TRP A 369 -10.42 -13.25 26.95
CA TRP A 369 -10.36 -13.00 25.51
C TRP A 369 -11.65 -12.41 24.97
N ARG A 370 -11.49 -11.30 24.25
CA ARG A 370 -12.55 -10.65 23.47
C ARG A 370 -12.23 -10.70 21.98
N ASP A 371 -13.26 -10.90 21.19
CA ASP A 371 -13.14 -10.78 19.73
C ASP A 371 -12.95 -9.32 19.30
N TRP A 372 -12.69 -9.11 18.04
CA TRP A 372 -12.51 -7.78 17.45
C TRP A 372 -13.75 -6.86 17.61
N ARG A 373 -14.95 -7.41 17.85
CA ARG A 373 -16.18 -6.65 18.17
C ARG A 373 -16.30 -6.31 19.66
N GLY A 374 -15.44 -6.90 20.50
CA GLY A 374 -15.41 -6.72 21.95
C GLY A 374 -16.29 -7.71 22.72
N ALA A 375 -16.87 -8.70 22.07
CA ALA A 375 -17.63 -9.75 22.75
C ALA A 375 -16.68 -10.77 23.39
N LEU A 376 -17.06 -11.31 24.57
CA LEU A 376 -16.29 -12.38 25.21
C LEU A 376 -16.35 -13.65 24.37
N ILE A 377 -15.19 -14.18 24.00
CA ILE A 377 -15.09 -15.39 23.16
C ILE A 377 -15.67 -16.61 23.87
N ALA A 378 -15.46 -16.73 25.18
CA ALA A 378 -16.04 -17.82 25.98
C ALA A 378 -17.57 -17.85 25.92
N GLU A 379 -18.25 -16.69 25.92
CA GLU A 379 -19.72 -16.59 25.82
C GLU A 379 -20.21 -16.92 24.42
N ARG A 380 -19.53 -16.45 23.38
CA ARG A 380 -19.85 -16.78 21.97
C ARG A 380 -19.69 -18.26 21.70
N HIS A 381 -18.59 -18.85 22.18
CA HIS A 381 -18.31 -20.29 22.01
C HIS A 381 -19.39 -21.15 22.67
N ALA A 382 -19.87 -20.76 23.86
CA ALA A 382 -20.95 -21.47 24.56
C ALA A 382 -22.32 -21.32 23.87
N GLY A 383 -22.59 -20.15 23.23
CA GLY A 383 -23.88 -19.87 22.58
C GLY A 383 -24.05 -20.48 21.20
N GLU A 384 -22.98 -20.72 20.46
CA GLU A 384 -23.02 -21.23 19.08
C GLU A 384 -22.99 -22.76 18.96
N GLN A 385 -22.89 -23.52 20.06
CA GLN A 385 -22.82 -25.00 20.13
C GLN A 385 -21.77 -25.61 19.16
N ARG A 386 -20.70 -24.90 18.87
CA ARG A 386 -19.65 -25.37 17.96
C ARG A 386 -18.56 -26.08 18.75
N SER A 387 -18.22 -27.27 18.29
CA SER A 387 -17.23 -28.13 18.92
C SER A 387 -15.77 -27.75 18.64
N ASP A 388 -15.53 -26.77 17.78
CA ASP A 388 -14.22 -26.28 17.40
C ASP A 388 -14.13 -24.76 17.46
N ALA A 389 -13.05 -24.24 18.02
CA ALA A 389 -12.72 -22.83 18.02
C ALA A 389 -12.53 -22.26 16.57
N ALA A 390 -12.42 -23.11 15.58
CA ALA A 390 -12.24 -22.77 14.17
C ALA A 390 -13.44 -22.05 13.53
N GLY A 391 -14.60 -22.07 14.18
CA GLY A 391 -15.81 -21.40 13.67
C GLY A 391 -16.10 -20.03 14.27
N VAL A 392 -15.35 -19.57 15.29
CA VAL A 392 -15.50 -18.25 15.89
C VAL A 392 -14.42 -17.34 15.29
N GLU A 393 -14.84 -16.25 14.66
CA GLU A 393 -13.90 -15.24 14.15
C GLU A 393 -13.41 -14.38 15.32
N TRP A 394 -12.14 -14.53 15.70
CA TRP A 394 -11.51 -13.82 16.80
C TRP A 394 -11.04 -12.43 16.36
N ALA A 395 -10.26 -12.39 15.28
CA ALA A 395 -9.81 -11.14 14.66
C ALA A 395 -10.57 -10.89 13.36
N HIS A 396 -10.75 -9.63 12.99
CA HIS A 396 -11.32 -9.28 11.69
C HIS A 396 -10.41 -9.76 10.55
N PRO A 397 -10.97 -10.26 9.41
CA PRO A 397 -10.15 -10.67 8.26
C PRO A 397 -9.19 -9.58 7.75
N ASN A 398 -9.56 -8.31 7.92
CA ASN A 398 -8.76 -7.15 7.60
C ASN A 398 -8.16 -6.47 8.85
N SER A 399 -7.87 -7.25 9.91
CA SER A 399 -7.16 -6.75 11.09
C SER A 399 -5.76 -6.26 10.71
N ARG A 400 -5.31 -5.19 11.37
CA ARG A 400 -4.09 -4.47 11.01
C ARG A 400 -3.15 -4.30 12.18
N PHE A 401 -1.88 -4.07 11.85
CA PHE A 401 -0.90 -3.49 12.74
C PHE A 401 -0.24 -2.28 12.08
N THR A 402 0.16 -1.31 12.90
CA THR A 402 0.94 -0.15 12.46
C THR A 402 2.22 -0.10 13.27
N THR A 403 3.35 0.01 12.60
CA THR A 403 4.66 0.11 13.23
C THR A 403 5.58 1.03 12.43
N ALA A 404 6.57 1.65 13.07
CA ALA A 404 7.57 2.45 12.38
C ALA A 404 8.51 1.57 11.54
N LEU A 405 9.02 2.07 10.42
CA LEU A 405 10.00 1.35 9.57
C LEU A 405 11.25 0.93 10.34
N SER A 406 11.69 1.74 11.30
CA SER A 406 12.86 1.44 12.13
C SER A 406 12.75 0.17 12.97
N ASN A 407 11.54 -0.39 13.10
CA ASN A 407 11.30 -1.65 13.79
C ASN A 407 11.43 -2.87 12.87
N VAL A 408 11.55 -2.69 11.55
CA VAL A 408 11.68 -3.80 10.59
C VAL A 408 13.12 -4.31 10.61
N PRO A 409 13.39 -5.58 10.94
CA PRO A 409 14.78 -6.08 11.16
C PRO A 409 15.67 -5.97 9.93
N ASN A 410 15.13 -6.23 8.73
CA ASN A 410 15.86 -6.16 7.47
C ASN A 410 15.66 -4.82 6.73
N ILE A 411 15.40 -3.72 7.48
CA ILE A 411 15.28 -2.38 6.89
C ILE A 411 16.59 -1.99 6.19
N SER A 412 16.47 -1.40 5.01
CA SER A 412 17.65 -0.91 4.29
C SER A 412 18.30 0.26 5.02
N PRO A 413 19.65 0.29 5.14
CA PRO A 413 20.35 1.48 5.64
C PRO A 413 20.13 2.71 4.74
N ASP A 414 19.74 2.50 3.49
CA ASP A 414 19.54 3.55 2.48
C ASP A 414 18.08 4.04 2.40
N VAL A 415 17.19 3.60 3.28
CA VAL A 415 15.75 3.90 3.23
C VAL A 415 15.44 5.40 3.33
N GLU A 416 16.26 6.18 4.03
CA GLU A 416 16.13 7.63 4.20
C GLU A 416 17.04 8.45 3.27
N LEU A 417 17.59 7.86 2.20
CA LEU A 417 18.34 8.63 1.20
C LEU A 417 17.43 9.63 0.48
N ALA A 418 17.74 10.90 0.59
CA ALA A 418 16.94 12.00 0.02
C ALA A 418 16.64 11.84 -1.48
N ARG A 419 17.56 11.28 -2.24
CA ARG A 419 17.38 11.00 -3.69
C ARG A 419 16.82 9.61 -3.96
N GLY A 420 16.55 8.81 -2.93
CA GLY A 420 16.18 7.41 -3.10
C GLY A 420 17.29 6.56 -3.72
N VAL A 421 16.91 5.45 -4.32
CA VAL A 421 17.82 4.45 -4.91
C VAL A 421 17.50 4.21 -6.38
N PRO A 422 18.53 3.86 -7.20
CA PRO A 422 18.31 3.58 -8.62
C PRO A 422 17.62 2.23 -8.82
N ILE A 423 16.69 2.13 -9.76
CA ILE A 423 15.91 0.93 -10.04
C ILE A 423 16.53 0.15 -11.19
N ASP A 424 16.79 -1.15 -10.98
CA ASP A 424 17.31 -2.08 -11.97
C ASP A 424 16.22 -2.89 -12.66
N ALA A 425 15.13 -3.23 -11.92
CA ALA A 425 13.99 -3.96 -12.47
C ALA A 425 12.66 -3.53 -11.85
N ILE A 426 11.57 -3.62 -12.65
CA ILE A 426 10.19 -3.42 -12.23
C ILE A 426 9.44 -4.72 -12.47
N ILE A 427 8.77 -5.23 -11.43
CA ILE A 427 8.01 -6.48 -11.54
C ILE A 427 6.52 -6.26 -11.31
N PHE A 428 5.71 -6.98 -12.05
CA PHE A 428 4.28 -7.14 -11.78
C PHE A 428 3.99 -8.58 -11.42
N GLY A 429 3.09 -8.82 -10.46
CA GLY A 429 2.72 -10.17 -10.08
C GLY A 429 1.29 -10.26 -9.59
N GLY A 430 0.58 -11.29 -10.04
CA GLY A 430 -0.79 -11.58 -9.65
C GLY A 430 -0.95 -13.04 -9.24
N ARG A 431 -2.04 -13.34 -8.52
CA ARG A 431 -2.39 -14.74 -8.24
C ARG A 431 -3.11 -15.31 -9.45
N VAL A 432 -2.41 -16.17 -10.21
CA VAL A 432 -2.96 -16.90 -11.36
C VAL A 432 -2.54 -18.36 -11.24
N ARG A 433 -3.52 -19.26 -11.02
CA ARG A 433 -3.22 -20.66 -10.68
C ARG A 433 -3.00 -21.55 -11.88
N ASP A 434 -3.41 -21.14 -13.07
CA ASP A 434 -3.55 -22.05 -14.21
C ASP A 434 -2.62 -21.81 -15.38
N ARG A 435 -2.14 -20.59 -15.66
CA ARG A 435 -1.43 -20.27 -16.91
C ARG A 435 -0.20 -19.39 -16.80
N GLU A 436 -0.13 -18.53 -15.77
CA GLU A 436 0.96 -17.59 -15.67
C GLU A 436 2.28 -18.28 -15.30
N LEU A 437 3.36 -17.81 -15.88
CA LEU A 437 4.71 -18.36 -15.74
C LEU A 437 5.33 -17.93 -14.40
N LEU A 438 6.33 -18.69 -13.93
CA LEU A 438 7.09 -18.32 -12.73
C LEU A 438 7.69 -16.92 -12.85
N ILE A 439 8.30 -16.66 -14.00
CA ILE A 439 8.81 -15.33 -14.37
C ILE A 439 8.92 -15.24 -15.89
N ARG A 440 8.65 -14.04 -16.42
CA ARG A 440 8.91 -13.67 -17.82
C ARG A 440 9.34 -12.21 -17.91
N ALA A 441 10.47 -11.94 -18.55
CA ALA A 441 10.95 -10.59 -18.80
C ALA A 441 10.30 -10.00 -20.05
N MET A 442 9.98 -8.70 -20.02
CA MET A 442 9.38 -7.99 -21.14
C MET A 442 10.46 -7.54 -22.14
N ARG A 443 10.11 -7.46 -23.43
CA ARG A 443 11.06 -7.12 -24.51
C ARG A 443 11.49 -5.66 -24.48
N ASN A 444 10.60 -4.78 -24.02
CA ASN A 444 10.80 -3.34 -24.02
C ASN A 444 9.84 -2.64 -23.06
N LEU A 445 9.98 -1.32 -22.92
CA LEU A 445 9.15 -0.48 -22.06
C LEU A 445 7.66 -0.60 -22.37
N ALA A 446 7.27 -0.57 -23.65
CA ALA A 446 5.85 -0.62 -24.04
C ALA A 446 5.21 -1.97 -23.66
N ASP A 447 5.94 -3.09 -23.83
CA ASP A 447 5.49 -4.41 -23.40
C ASP A 447 5.39 -4.48 -21.86
N GLY A 448 6.27 -3.79 -21.12
CA GLY A 448 6.22 -3.70 -19.65
C GLY A 448 5.00 -2.91 -19.16
N VAL A 449 4.75 -1.75 -19.74
CA VAL A 449 3.58 -0.93 -19.41
C VAL A 449 2.29 -1.65 -19.80
N TYR A 450 2.26 -2.31 -20.95
CA TYR A 450 1.14 -3.17 -21.38
C TYR A 450 0.86 -4.28 -20.38
N ASP A 451 1.89 -4.99 -19.92
CA ASP A 451 1.73 -6.08 -18.95
C ASP A 451 1.18 -5.58 -17.61
N GLY A 452 1.72 -4.47 -17.10
CA GLY A 452 1.21 -3.83 -15.89
C GLY A 452 -0.25 -3.36 -16.06
N LEU A 453 -0.60 -2.77 -17.20
CA LEU A 453 -1.96 -2.30 -17.48
C LEU A 453 -2.98 -3.46 -17.59
N THR A 454 -2.53 -4.64 -18.00
CA THR A 454 -3.33 -5.87 -18.09
C THR A 454 -3.06 -6.86 -16.96
N LEU A 455 -2.46 -6.40 -15.86
CA LEU A 455 -2.22 -7.22 -14.67
C LEU A 455 -3.54 -7.81 -14.17
N GLY A 456 -3.59 -9.14 -14.06
CA GLY A 456 -4.76 -9.86 -13.57
C GLY A 456 -4.44 -10.69 -12.33
N ALA A 457 -5.40 -10.79 -11.41
CA ALA A 457 -5.33 -11.66 -10.27
C ALA A 457 -6.68 -12.32 -10.00
N GLU A 458 -6.66 -13.57 -9.54
CA GLU A 458 -7.87 -14.26 -9.10
C GLU A 458 -8.40 -13.61 -7.82
N ALA A 459 -9.71 -13.30 -7.83
CA ALA A 459 -10.40 -12.77 -6.67
C ALA A 459 -10.32 -13.72 -5.47
N THR A 460 -10.18 -13.16 -4.27
CA THR A 460 -10.19 -13.88 -3.00
C THR A 460 -11.53 -13.72 -2.31
N ALA A 461 -11.83 -14.59 -1.33
CA ALA A 461 -13.02 -14.47 -0.49
C ALA A 461 -13.12 -13.13 0.26
N ALA A 462 -11.99 -12.40 0.42
CA ALA A 462 -11.96 -11.08 1.05
C ALA A 462 -12.30 -9.92 0.09
N ALA A 463 -12.33 -10.17 -1.24
CA ALA A 463 -12.78 -9.22 -2.25
C ALA A 463 -14.20 -9.58 -2.66
N GLU A 464 -15.06 -8.59 -2.83
CA GLU A 464 -16.42 -8.79 -3.37
C GLU A 464 -16.34 -9.47 -4.76
N GLY A 465 -16.64 -10.76 -4.83
CA GLY A 465 -16.59 -11.52 -6.06
C GLY A 465 -16.64 -13.02 -5.82
N LYS A 466 -16.92 -13.78 -6.87
CA LYS A 466 -16.81 -15.24 -6.82
C LYS A 466 -15.33 -15.62 -6.77
N GLU A 467 -14.94 -16.37 -5.77
CA GLU A 467 -13.56 -16.88 -5.61
C GLU A 467 -13.08 -17.56 -6.90
N GLY A 468 -11.84 -17.25 -7.31
CA GLY A 468 -11.20 -17.82 -8.49
C GLY A 468 -11.53 -17.14 -9.84
N LEU A 469 -12.38 -16.10 -9.86
CA LEU A 469 -12.55 -15.29 -11.07
C LEU A 469 -11.38 -14.32 -11.24
N LEU A 470 -10.83 -14.27 -12.46
CA LEU A 470 -9.82 -13.30 -12.80
C LEU A 470 -10.41 -11.89 -12.80
N ARG A 471 -9.75 -10.99 -12.07
CA ARG A 471 -10.03 -9.55 -12.07
C ARG A 471 -8.79 -8.81 -12.54
N TYR A 472 -8.94 -7.94 -13.52
CA TYR A 472 -7.86 -7.04 -13.93
C TYR A 472 -7.71 -5.90 -12.92
N ASP A 473 -6.47 -5.62 -12.58
CA ASP A 473 -6.06 -4.60 -11.62
C ASP A 473 -4.86 -3.82 -12.22
N PRO A 474 -5.14 -2.86 -13.12
CA PRO A 474 -4.10 -2.13 -13.84
C PRO A 474 -3.03 -1.58 -12.90
N MET A 475 -1.76 -1.93 -13.15
CA MET A 475 -0.58 -1.55 -12.36
C MET A 475 -0.69 -1.88 -10.85
N SER A 476 -1.63 -2.76 -10.45
CA SER A 476 -1.98 -2.95 -9.03
C SER A 476 -2.57 -1.69 -8.37
N LEU A 477 -3.10 -0.75 -9.15
CA LEU A 477 -3.51 0.58 -8.69
C LEU A 477 -5.02 0.83 -8.83
N ARG A 478 -5.80 -0.15 -9.32
CA ARG A 478 -7.23 0.03 -9.63
C ARG A 478 -8.04 0.76 -8.56
N PRO A 479 -7.95 0.44 -7.24
CA PRO A 479 -8.74 1.16 -6.22
C PRO A 479 -8.22 2.58 -5.93
N PHE A 480 -7.07 2.94 -6.50
CA PHE A 480 -6.34 4.19 -6.21
C PHE A 480 -6.13 5.05 -7.44
N MET A 481 -6.63 4.63 -8.61
CA MET A 481 -6.56 5.41 -9.84
C MET A 481 -7.13 6.81 -9.65
N SER A 482 -6.45 7.82 -10.20
CA SER A 482 -6.84 9.23 -10.07
C SER A 482 -7.30 9.85 -11.38
N PHE A 483 -6.92 9.26 -12.51
CA PHE A 483 -7.23 9.75 -13.85
C PHE A 483 -7.34 8.57 -14.81
N GLY A 484 -7.70 8.84 -16.07
CA GLY A 484 -7.99 7.80 -17.06
C GLY A 484 -6.79 6.88 -17.35
N GLU A 485 -7.06 5.60 -17.51
CA GLU A 485 -6.04 4.53 -17.61
C GLU A 485 -5.18 4.68 -18.87
N GLY A 486 -5.73 5.23 -19.97
CA GLY A 486 -4.95 5.52 -21.17
C GLY A 486 -3.93 6.65 -20.95
N ASP A 487 -4.34 7.72 -20.27
CA ASP A 487 -3.43 8.80 -19.89
C ASP A 487 -2.40 8.32 -18.87
N TYR A 488 -2.79 7.39 -17.98
CA TYR A 488 -1.88 6.77 -17.03
C TYR A 488 -0.78 5.96 -17.74
N ALA A 489 -1.16 5.14 -18.71
CA ALA A 489 -0.19 4.42 -19.53
C ALA A 489 0.73 5.37 -20.31
N GLN A 490 0.17 6.46 -20.89
CA GLN A 490 0.95 7.48 -21.59
C GLN A 490 1.92 8.19 -20.64
N HIS A 491 1.50 8.46 -19.39
CA HIS A 491 2.37 9.07 -18.38
C HIS A 491 3.58 8.19 -18.07
N TRP A 492 3.40 6.87 -17.89
CA TRP A 492 4.49 5.90 -17.73
C TRP A 492 5.47 5.95 -18.90
N LEU A 493 4.94 5.94 -20.14
CA LEU A 493 5.77 6.02 -21.35
C LEU A 493 6.53 7.36 -21.43
N ASN A 494 5.90 8.46 -21.03
CA ASN A 494 6.53 9.78 -21.06
C ASN A 494 7.65 9.92 -20.01
N VAL A 495 7.47 9.37 -18.81
CA VAL A 495 8.47 9.45 -17.74
C VAL A 495 9.67 8.54 -18.04
N LEU A 496 9.43 7.30 -18.49
CA LEU A 496 10.51 6.33 -18.68
C LEU A 496 11.11 6.33 -20.11
N GLY A 497 10.35 6.78 -21.10
CA GLY A 497 10.79 6.78 -22.51
C GLY A 497 12.10 7.54 -22.79
N PRO A 498 12.40 8.65 -22.12
CA PRO A 498 13.66 9.36 -22.27
C PRO A 498 14.90 8.64 -21.71
N LEU A 499 14.72 7.60 -20.88
CA LEU A 499 15.84 6.88 -20.28
C LEU A 499 16.66 6.12 -21.34
N ALA A 500 17.97 6.32 -21.35
CA ALA A 500 18.88 5.56 -22.23
C ALA A 500 18.93 4.07 -21.86
N ASN A 501 18.79 3.77 -20.56
CA ASN A 501 18.77 2.42 -20.02
C ASN A 501 17.61 2.30 -19.01
N PRO A 502 16.37 2.08 -19.49
CA PRO A 502 15.24 1.86 -18.62
C PRO A 502 15.40 0.55 -17.83
N PRO A 503 14.80 0.44 -16.63
CA PRO A 503 14.77 -0.82 -15.90
C PRO A 503 14.11 -1.92 -16.73
N VAL A 504 14.50 -3.17 -16.51
CA VAL A 504 13.84 -4.32 -17.13
C VAL A 504 12.50 -4.56 -16.44
N PHE A 505 11.44 -4.78 -17.22
CA PHE A 505 10.14 -5.18 -16.71
C PHE A 505 10.00 -6.69 -16.72
N ALA A 506 9.32 -7.25 -15.71
CA ALA A 506 8.99 -8.66 -15.69
C ALA A 506 7.62 -8.92 -15.03
N HIS A 507 7.02 -10.04 -15.41
CA HIS A 507 5.87 -10.61 -14.69
C HIS A 507 6.32 -11.80 -13.86
N VAL A 508 5.82 -11.93 -12.64
CA VAL A 508 6.12 -13.04 -11.73
C VAL A 508 4.83 -13.67 -11.19
N ASN A 509 4.85 -14.99 -10.98
CA ASN A 509 3.72 -15.69 -10.40
C ASN A 509 4.15 -16.90 -9.55
N TRP A 510 3.89 -16.82 -8.27
CA TRP A 510 4.22 -17.86 -7.28
C TRP A 510 3.09 -18.88 -7.06
N PHE A 511 1.94 -18.71 -7.73
CA PHE A 511 0.68 -19.34 -7.38
C PHE A 511 0.24 -20.45 -8.34
N ARG A 512 1.07 -20.83 -9.32
CA ARG A 512 0.77 -21.91 -10.25
C ARG A 512 0.48 -23.21 -9.49
N GLN A 513 -0.60 -23.90 -9.88
CA GLN A 513 -1.04 -25.14 -9.24
C GLN A 513 -1.27 -26.26 -10.26
N ARG A 514 -1.03 -27.51 -9.79
CA ARG A 514 -1.48 -28.75 -10.45
C ARG A 514 -2.22 -29.60 -9.42
N GLY A 515 -3.50 -29.90 -9.69
CA GLY A 515 -4.32 -30.69 -8.75
C GLY A 515 -4.47 -30.09 -7.35
N GLY A 516 -4.48 -28.75 -7.24
CA GLY A 516 -4.57 -28.05 -5.96
C GLY A 516 -3.24 -27.89 -5.20
N ARG A 517 -2.14 -28.49 -5.68
CA ARG A 517 -0.79 -28.32 -5.11
C ARG A 517 -0.06 -27.19 -5.83
N TYR A 518 0.56 -26.29 -5.06
CA TYR A 518 1.46 -25.28 -5.61
C TYR A 518 2.71 -25.94 -6.21
N LEU A 519 3.12 -25.48 -7.40
CA LEU A 519 4.30 -26.00 -8.08
C LEU A 519 5.58 -25.31 -7.60
N TRP A 520 5.47 -24.07 -7.12
CA TRP A 520 6.57 -23.28 -6.56
C TRP A 520 6.42 -23.16 -5.04
N PRO A 521 7.49 -23.31 -4.26
CA PRO A 521 7.40 -23.24 -2.80
C PRO A 521 7.05 -21.86 -2.26
N GLY A 522 7.43 -20.78 -2.96
CA GLY A 522 7.18 -19.42 -2.54
C GLY A 522 8.14 -18.91 -1.46
N TYR A 523 7.79 -17.79 -0.81
CA TYR A 523 8.56 -17.08 0.20
C TYR A 523 10.02 -16.81 -0.22
N GLY A 524 11.01 -17.24 0.57
CA GLY A 524 12.43 -17.02 0.28
C GLY A 524 12.89 -17.56 -1.08
N GLU A 525 12.27 -18.64 -1.57
CA GLU A 525 12.58 -19.20 -2.89
C GLU A 525 12.22 -18.25 -4.04
N ASN A 526 11.38 -17.26 -3.81
CA ASN A 526 11.06 -16.21 -4.76
C ASN A 526 12.29 -15.35 -5.11
N LEU A 527 13.34 -15.36 -4.30
CA LEU A 527 14.61 -14.72 -4.61
C LEU A 527 15.25 -15.28 -5.90
N ARG A 528 15.11 -16.59 -6.18
CA ARG A 528 15.76 -17.26 -7.32
C ARG A 528 15.37 -16.69 -8.69
N PRO A 529 14.08 -16.59 -9.04
CA PRO A 529 13.68 -15.94 -10.28
C PRO A 529 14.00 -14.44 -10.31
N LEU A 530 14.08 -13.75 -9.16
CA LEU A 530 14.53 -12.35 -9.13
C LEU A 530 16.02 -12.20 -9.41
N LEU A 531 16.85 -13.14 -8.94
CA LEU A 531 18.29 -13.19 -9.31
C LEU A 531 18.46 -13.42 -10.80
N TRP A 532 17.68 -14.34 -11.40
CA TRP A 532 17.69 -14.53 -12.86
C TRP A 532 17.32 -13.22 -13.58
N LEU A 533 16.30 -12.49 -13.13
CA LEU A 533 15.90 -11.22 -13.72
C LEU A 533 17.03 -10.18 -13.70
N LEU A 534 17.75 -10.08 -12.57
CA LEU A 534 18.88 -9.18 -12.43
C LEU A 534 20.07 -9.61 -13.32
N ASP A 535 20.26 -10.91 -13.52
CA ASP A 535 21.26 -11.45 -14.45
C ASP A 535 20.86 -11.21 -15.90
N PHE A 536 19.59 -11.33 -16.22
CA PHE A 536 19.03 -10.98 -17.54
C PHE A 536 19.19 -9.47 -17.83
N ALA A 537 18.87 -8.61 -16.86
CA ALA A 537 19.07 -7.16 -16.98
C ALA A 537 20.54 -6.77 -17.19
N ALA A 538 21.46 -7.57 -16.66
CA ALA A 538 22.90 -7.39 -16.83
C ALA A 538 23.48 -8.08 -18.09
N GLY A 539 22.66 -8.76 -18.90
CA GLY A 539 23.09 -9.50 -20.08
C GLY A 539 23.93 -10.75 -19.79
N ARG A 540 23.83 -11.30 -18.57
CA ARG A 540 24.59 -12.53 -18.17
C ARG A 540 23.86 -13.81 -18.56
N VAL A 541 22.55 -13.76 -18.74
CA VAL A 541 21.69 -14.83 -19.22
C VAL A 541 20.83 -14.32 -20.37
N THR A 542 20.29 -15.20 -21.21
CA THR A 542 19.56 -14.81 -22.41
C THR A 542 18.10 -15.27 -22.41
N GLY A 543 17.79 -16.35 -21.69
CA GLY A 543 16.47 -16.93 -21.66
C GLY A 543 15.99 -17.51 -22.99
N HIS A 544 14.72 -17.84 -23.04
CA HIS A 544 14.01 -18.33 -24.20
C HIS A 544 12.85 -17.38 -24.57
N GLU A 545 12.81 -16.92 -25.82
CA GLU A 545 11.75 -16.04 -26.34
C GLU A 545 10.41 -16.77 -26.48
N THR A 546 9.35 -16.17 -26.00
CA THR A 546 7.96 -16.64 -26.14
C THR A 546 7.05 -15.51 -26.62
N PRO A 547 5.82 -15.79 -27.06
CA PRO A 547 4.86 -14.73 -27.41
C PRO A 547 4.60 -13.70 -26.30
N VAL A 548 4.78 -14.08 -25.02
CA VAL A 548 4.47 -13.24 -23.86
C VAL A 548 5.70 -12.69 -23.13
N GLY A 549 6.88 -12.86 -23.67
CA GLY A 549 8.15 -12.37 -23.13
C GLY A 549 9.22 -13.44 -23.10
N THR A 550 10.38 -13.12 -22.53
CA THR A 550 11.53 -14.02 -22.38
C THR A 550 11.45 -14.74 -21.04
N VAL A 551 11.54 -16.07 -21.06
CA VAL A 551 11.50 -16.93 -19.86
C VAL A 551 12.87 -17.55 -19.61
N PRO A 552 13.23 -17.92 -18.36
CA PRO A 552 14.47 -18.62 -18.07
C PRO A 552 14.59 -19.94 -18.84
N LEU A 553 15.81 -20.29 -19.23
CA LEU A 553 16.17 -21.69 -19.40
C LEU A 553 16.30 -22.34 -18.01
N ALA A 554 15.96 -23.62 -17.88
CA ALA A 554 16.00 -24.30 -16.57
C ALA A 554 17.37 -24.24 -15.89
N GLU A 555 18.45 -24.33 -16.68
CA GLU A 555 19.84 -24.24 -16.24
C GLU A 555 20.30 -22.82 -15.85
N GLU A 556 19.54 -21.78 -16.20
CA GLU A 556 19.84 -20.40 -15.81
C GLU A 556 19.30 -20.05 -14.42
N LEU A 557 18.41 -20.89 -13.84
CA LEU A 557 17.91 -20.69 -12.50
C LEU A 557 18.82 -21.36 -11.46
N ASP A 558 19.24 -20.62 -10.45
CA ASP A 558 19.98 -21.18 -9.33
C ASP A 558 19.04 -21.97 -8.40
N LEU A 559 18.99 -23.28 -8.59
CA LEU A 559 18.15 -24.20 -7.82
C LEU A 559 18.93 -24.94 -6.71
N ARG A 560 20.15 -24.51 -6.37
CA ARG A 560 20.95 -25.15 -5.31
C ARG A 560 20.18 -25.13 -3.98
N GLY A 561 20.12 -26.28 -3.32
CA GLY A 561 19.39 -26.45 -2.05
C GLY A 561 17.87 -26.58 -2.18
N LEU A 562 17.31 -26.35 -3.37
CA LEU A 562 15.88 -26.51 -3.63
C LEU A 562 15.62 -27.90 -4.26
N THR A 563 14.68 -28.66 -3.68
CA THR A 563 14.16 -29.89 -4.29
C THR A 563 12.87 -29.56 -5.05
N LEU A 564 12.97 -29.54 -6.38
CA LEU A 564 11.83 -29.31 -7.27
C LEU A 564 11.79 -30.44 -8.31
N ALA A 565 10.60 -30.98 -8.58
CA ALA A 565 10.44 -32.00 -9.61
C ALA A 565 10.66 -31.37 -11.00
N PRO A 566 11.41 -32.05 -11.91
CA PRO A 566 11.64 -31.51 -13.24
C PRO A 566 10.36 -31.15 -13.99
N GLU A 567 9.31 -31.96 -13.84
CA GLU A 567 8.01 -31.74 -14.49
C GLU A 567 7.28 -30.50 -13.94
N ASP A 568 7.54 -30.11 -12.68
CA ASP A 568 7.00 -28.90 -12.08
C ASP A 568 7.72 -27.67 -12.63
N LEU A 569 9.05 -27.74 -12.77
CA LEU A 569 9.84 -26.66 -13.37
C LEU A 569 9.47 -26.46 -14.83
N ASP A 570 9.37 -27.55 -15.61
CA ASP A 570 8.97 -27.48 -17.03
C ASP A 570 7.59 -26.81 -17.18
N GLU A 571 6.62 -27.14 -16.32
CA GLU A 571 5.30 -26.49 -16.33
C GLU A 571 5.37 -25.02 -15.93
N LEU A 572 6.20 -24.66 -14.95
CA LEU A 572 6.39 -23.27 -14.49
C LEU A 572 7.00 -22.36 -15.55
N LEU A 573 7.77 -22.92 -16.49
CA LEU A 573 8.48 -22.19 -17.54
C LEU A 573 7.82 -22.32 -18.93
N SER A 574 6.79 -23.17 -19.08
CA SER A 574 6.16 -23.42 -20.38
C SER A 574 4.89 -22.59 -20.61
N VAL A 575 4.70 -22.16 -21.85
CA VAL A 575 3.53 -21.39 -22.31
C VAL A 575 2.44 -22.34 -22.80
N ASP A 576 1.28 -22.39 -22.13
CA ASP A 576 0.09 -23.05 -22.63
C ASP A 576 -0.66 -22.16 -23.63
N ALA A 577 -0.43 -22.39 -24.91
CA ALA A 577 -0.98 -21.56 -25.98
C ALA A 577 -2.51 -21.49 -25.98
N ALA A 578 -3.22 -22.55 -25.54
CA ALA A 578 -4.68 -22.55 -25.51
C ALA A 578 -5.21 -21.61 -24.41
N ARG A 579 -4.64 -21.69 -23.22
CA ARG A 579 -5.01 -20.83 -22.09
C ARG A 579 -4.64 -19.36 -22.35
N TRP A 580 -3.49 -19.13 -22.97
CA TRP A 580 -3.08 -17.78 -23.32
C TRP A 580 -3.94 -17.14 -24.41
N ARG A 581 -4.48 -17.91 -25.37
CA ARG A 581 -5.48 -17.37 -26.33
C ARG A 581 -6.71 -16.84 -25.59
N CYS A 582 -7.27 -17.59 -24.64
CA CYS A 582 -8.39 -17.11 -23.82
C CYS A 582 -8.02 -15.86 -23.02
N GLU A 583 -6.79 -15.80 -22.49
CA GLU A 583 -6.31 -14.60 -21.80
C GLU A 583 -6.23 -13.39 -22.72
N MET A 584 -5.76 -13.55 -23.96
CA MET A 584 -5.71 -12.45 -24.94
C MET A 584 -7.10 -11.91 -25.26
N GLU A 585 -8.13 -12.76 -25.35
CA GLU A 585 -9.52 -12.32 -25.50
C GLU A 585 -9.98 -11.48 -24.30
N GLY A 586 -9.66 -11.92 -23.08
CA GLY A 586 -9.93 -11.17 -21.85
C GLY A 586 -9.24 -9.82 -21.81
N ARG A 587 -7.95 -9.77 -22.17
CA ARG A 587 -7.16 -8.53 -22.25
C ARG A 587 -7.71 -7.58 -23.32
N THR A 588 -8.15 -8.10 -24.45
CA THR A 588 -8.81 -7.29 -25.50
C THR A 588 -10.06 -6.60 -24.95
N ALA A 589 -10.94 -7.35 -24.30
CA ALA A 589 -12.16 -6.81 -23.69
C ALA A 589 -11.87 -5.82 -22.56
N HIS A 590 -10.78 -6.05 -21.81
CA HIS A 590 -10.35 -5.15 -20.74
C HIS A 590 -9.83 -3.81 -21.30
N LEU A 591 -8.92 -3.85 -22.28
CA LEU A 591 -8.36 -2.64 -22.89
C LEU A 591 -9.40 -1.82 -23.65
N ALA A 592 -10.44 -2.46 -24.20
CA ALA A 592 -11.52 -1.77 -24.89
C ALA A 592 -12.34 -0.82 -23.99
N GLN A 593 -12.19 -0.90 -22.66
CA GLN A 593 -12.82 0.00 -21.69
C GLN A 593 -12.06 1.33 -21.51
N PHE A 594 -10.82 1.40 -22.01
CA PHE A 594 -9.93 2.55 -21.76
C PHE A 594 -9.96 3.53 -22.93
N GLU A 595 -10.23 4.77 -22.62
CA GLU A 595 -10.11 5.86 -23.57
C GLU A 595 -8.63 6.28 -23.72
N ARG A 596 -8.30 6.89 -24.85
CA ARG A 596 -6.97 7.50 -25.13
C ARG A 596 -5.78 6.54 -24.94
N LEU A 597 -5.99 5.24 -25.20
CA LEU A 597 -4.92 4.25 -25.07
C LEU A 597 -3.77 4.55 -26.03
N PRO A 598 -2.51 4.62 -25.59
CA PRO A 598 -1.36 4.87 -26.45
C PRO A 598 -1.20 3.80 -27.55
N HIS A 599 -0.76 4.24 -28.74
CA HIS A 599 -0.51 3.33 -29.86
C HIS A 599 0.49 2.23 -29.52
N GLU A 600 1.53 2.55 -28.71
CA GLU A 600 2.55 1.61 -28.26
C GLU A 600 1.94 0.45 -27.47
N ILE A 601 0.93 0.73 -26.66
CA ILE A 601 0.23 -0.28 -25.86
C ILE A 601 -0.66 -1.15 -26.74
N THR A 602 -1.40 -0.53 -27.69
CA THR A 602 -2.20 -1.25 -28.68
C THR A 602 -1.32 -2.17 -29.53
N ALA A 603 -0.17 -1.67 -30.01
CA ALA A 603 0.78 -2.45 -30.78
C ALA A 603 1.41 -3.60 -29.96
N ALA A 604 1.67 -3.41 -28.67
CA ALA A 604 2.15 -4.48 -27.76
C ALA A 604 1.10 -5.59 -27.63
N HIS A 605 -0.17 -5.21 -27.43
CA HIS A 605 -1.29 -6.16 -27.38
C HIS A 605 -1.43 -6.95 -28.67
N GLU A 606 -1.43 -6.29 -29.81
CA GLU A 606 -1.54 -6.94 -31.13
C GLU A 606 -0.37 -7.91 -31.40
N ARG A 607 0.86 -7.57 -30.99
CA ARG A 607 2.00 -8.51 -31.07
C ARG A 607 1.76 -9.76 -30.26
N ALA A 608 1.28 -9.60 -29.02
CA ALA A 608 0.99 -10.73 -28.12
C ALA A 608 -0.12 -11.63 -28.72
N VAL A 609 -1.21 -11.06 -29.24
CA VAL A 609 -2.31 -11.80 -29.89
C VAL A 609 -1.79 -12.60 -31.09
N ARG A 610 -1.07 -11.94 -32.03
CA ARG A 610 -0.49 -12.61 -33.21
C ARG A 610 0.45 -13.77 -32.84
N GLY A 611 1.12 -13.71 -31.71
CA GLY A 611 1.97 -14.81 -31.23
C GLY A 611 1.23 -16.12 -30.93
N PHE A 612 -0.11 -16.08 -30.87
CA PHE A 612 -0.96 -17.23 -30.61
C PHE A 612 -1.91 -17.60 -31.75
N GLU A 613 -1.84 -16.91 -32.91
CA GLU A 613 -2.68 -17.18 -34.09
C GLU A 613 -2.15 -18.32 -34.99
N GLY A 614 -1.00 -18.91 -34.64
CA GLY A 614 -0.33 -19.96 -35.41
C GLY A 614 -0.71 -21.39 -35.01
#